data_c1c6add2d707fad8e55e6b4407a289a1
#
_entry.id   c1c6add2d707fad8e55e6b4407a289a1
#
_cell.length_a   1.000
_cell.length_b   1.000
_cell.length_c   1.000
_cell.angle_alpha   90.00
_cell.angle_beta   90.00
_cell.angle_gamma   90.00
#
_symmetry.space_group_name_H-M   'P 1'
#
loop_
_entity.id
_entity.type
_entity.pdbx_description
1 polymer ?
#
loop_
_entity_poly.entity_id
_entity_poly.type
_entity_poly.pdbx_seq_one_letter_code
_entity_poly.pdbx_strand_id
1 'polypeptide(L)'
;MNAFKQKMHWKKYNRELADRGSLTVYLGDDLASKWASNNGAAADRGRPEVYPDHVLLLGLVLQQVYRLPLRQTVGLMRSVLKLSGVALPVPDSSTLSRRRRHLVLPHWPKSGRCVVIDSTGLQIRGPNTWLTTVHGRKRRTHRKIHLGVDPDPSLIVAGLVTPCQTHDSEAFDPLLATAELPAGHEVIGDGAYDRRCCYAYASKRRLRLVTPPRSRAVIHLQPDLTDRNRAIRAVRSLGTPEWKRTQHYARRSLAEAAMHRLKAAFGAGLRSRLWPNQQKEALLRAHILNSWNTPKRIPSD
;
A
#
# COMPACT_ATOMS: atom_id res chain seq x y z
N MET A 1 0.61 19.07 26.84
CA MET A 1 -0.85 19.30 26.71
C MET A 1 -1.33 18.59 25.44
N ASN A 2 -2.32 17.70 25.59
CA ASN A 2 -2.77 16.74 24.57
C ASN A 2 -3.66 17.42 23.51
N ALA A 3 -3.10 17.82 22.38
CA ALA A 3 -3.82 18.44 21.25
C ALA A 3 -4.29 17.44 20.16
N PHE A 4 -4.26 16.13 20.37
CA PHE A 4 -4.55 15.14 19.32
C PHE A 4 -5.62 14.10 19.67
N LYS A 5 -6.53 14.37 20.59
CA LYS A 5 -7.79 13.61 20.68
C LYS A 5 -8.91 14.41 20.02
N GLN A 6 -8.91 14.48 18.69
CA GLN A 6 -10.14 14.81 17.98
C GLN A 6 -11.18 13.77 18.38
N LYS A 7 -12.25 14.18 19.06
CA LYS A 7 -13.34 13.29 19.48
C LYS A 7 -13.85 12.55 18.24
N MET A 8 -13.60 11.25 18.18
CA MET A 8 -14.06 10.41 17.08
C MET A 8 -15.59 10.50 16.99
N HIS A 9 -16.09 10.96 15.86
CA HIS A 9 -17.53 11.05 15.62
C HIS A 9 -18.06 9.66 15.22
N TRP A 10 -18.46 8.87 16.22
CA TRP A 10 -18.85 7.47 16.07
C TRP A 10 -19.90 7.21 15.00
N LYS A 11 -20.91 8.09 14.84
CA LYS A 11 -21.93 7.96 13.78
C LYS A 11 -21.29 8.01 12.37
N LYS A 12 -20.39 8.97 12.13
CA LYS A 12 -19.66 9.09 10.87
C LYS A 12 -18.77 7.88 10.64
N TYR A 13 -18.00 7.48 11.64
CA TYR A 13 -17.12 6.32 11.57
C TYR A 13 -17.87 5.03 11.25
N ASN A 14 -18.99 4.76 11.91
CA ASN A 14 -19.81 3.57 11.66
C ASN A 14 -20.42 3.59 10.25
N ARG A 15 -20.87 4.75 9.75
CA ARG A 15 -21.35 4.88 8.36
C ARG A 15 -20.23 4.55 7.37
N GLU A 16 -19.05 5.12 7.53
CA GLU A 16 -17.89 4.83 6.68
C GLU A 16 -17.51 3.34 6.70
N LEU A 17 -17.66 2.66 7.83
CA LEU A 17 -17.45 1.21 7.90
C LEU A 17 -18.53 0.43 7.11
N ALA A 18 -19.79 0.82 7.22
CA ALA A 18 -20.88 0.21 6.46
C ALA A 18 -20.70 0.41 4.95
N ASP A 19 -20.32 1.62 4.53
CA ASP A 19 -20.08 1.98 3.13
C ASP A 19 -18.97 1.13 2.49
N ARG A 20 -17.99 0.65 3.25
CA ARG A 20 -16.95 -0.26 2.74
C ARG A 20 -17.51 -1.60 2.24
N GLY A 21 -18.66 -2.03 2.74
CA GLY A 21 -19.38 -3.21 2.27
C GLY A 21 -20.35 -2.94 1.12
N SER A 22 -20.62 -1.68 0.81
CA SER A 22 -21.59 -1.31 -0.23
C SER A 22 -21.03 -1.45 -1.64
N LEU A 23 -21.73 -2.17 -2.51
CA LEU A 23 -21.36 -2.29 -3.92
C LEU A 23 -21.42 -0.94 -4.65
N THR A 24 -22.39 -0.08 -4.33
CA THR A 24 -22.56 1.23 -4.96
C THR A 24 -21.34 2.12 -4.80
N VAL A 25 -20.61 1.96 -3.70
CA VAL A 25 -19.35 2.68 -3.45
C VAL A 25 -18.27 2.39 -4.50
N TYR A 26 -18.29 1.19 -5.09
CA TYR A 26 -17.28 0.75 -6.06
C TYR A 26 -17.75 0.90 -7.50
N LEU A 27 -19.05 0.91 -7.74
CA LEU A 27 -19.60 0.91 -9.09
C LEU A 27 -19.66 2.32 -9.69
N GLY A 28 -19.97 3.36 -8.90
CA GLY A 28 -20.15 4.73 -9.39
C GLY A 28 -21.29 4.88 -10.40
N ASP A 29 -21.87 6.06 -10.49
CA ASP A 29 -23.03 6.32 -11.38
C ASP A 29 -22.64 6.33 -12.87
N ASP A 30 -21.37 6.56 -13.16
CA ASP A 30 -20.81 6.65 -14.52
C ASP A 30 -20.20 5.31 -15.03
N LEU A 31 -20.41 4.21 -14.31
CA LEU A 31 -19.84 2.91 -14.65
C LEU A 31 -20.22 2.46 -16.06
N ALA A 32 -21.51 2.59 -16.43
CA ALA A 32 -22.01 2.13 -17.72
C ALA A 32 -21.36 2.92 -18.87
N SER A 33 -21.30 4.24 -18.77
CA SER A 33 -20.68 5.10 -19.79
C SER A 33 -19.17 4.86 -19.92
N LYS A 34 -18.46 4.74 -18.81
CA LYS A 34 -17.03 4.41 -18.80
C LYS A 34 -16.73 3.03 -19.36
N TRP A 35 -17.59 2.06 -19.08
CA TRP A 35 -17.43 0.70 -19.59
C TRP A 35 -17.66 0.64 -21.11
N ALA A 36 -18.65 1.38 -21.63
CA ALA A 36 -18.97 1.45 -23.04
C ALA A 36 -17.96 2.27 -23.86
N SER A 37 -17.34 3.30 -23.28
CA SER A 37 -16.52 4.29 -23.98
C SER A 37 -15.23 3.74 -24.59
N ASN A 38 -14.81 2.52 -24.27
CA ASN A 38 -13.54 1.95 -24.72
C ASN A 38 -13.70 0.80 -25.75
N ASN A 39 -14.80 0.74 -26.46
CA ASN A 39 -14.98 -0.21 -27.55
C ASN A 39 -14.23 0.31 -28.79
N GLY A 40 -12.93 0.04 -28.89
CA GLY A 40 -12.25 0.22 -30.19
C GLY A 40 -10.95 0.98 -30.26
N ALA A 41 -10.15 1.06 -29.20
CA ALA A 41 -8.74 1.37 -29.40
C ALA A 41 -8.12 0.22 -30.21
N ALA A 42 -7.86 0.48 -31.50
CA ALA A 42 -7.22 -0.48 -32.39
C ALA A 42 -5.86 -0.86 -31.79
N ALA A 43 -5.69 -2.13 -31.48
CA ALA A 43 -4.37 -2.64 -31.11
C ALA A 43 -3.47 -2.54 -32.37
N ASP A 44 -2.29 -1.98 -32.22
CA ASP A 44 -1.28 -1.89 -33.29
C ASP A 44 -0.93 -3.26 -33.89
N ARG A 45 -1.11 -4.31 -33.14
CA ARG A 45 -1.02 -5.73 -33.57
C ARG A 45 -1.88 -6.64 -32.68
N GLY A 46 -2.65 -7.54 -33.30
CA GLY A 46 -3.43 -8.58 -32.62
C GLY A 46 -4.92 -8.26 -32.49
N ARG A 47 -5.65 -9.13 -31.75
CA ARG A 47 -7.10 -8.96 -31.50
C ARG A 47 -7.33 -7.76 -30.58
N PRO A 48 -8.23 -6.83 -30.92
CA PRO A 48 -8.57 -5.69 -30.07
C PRO A 48 -8.91 -6.10 -28.64
N GLU A 49 -8.50 -5.29 -27.67
CA GLU A 49 -8.84 -5.51 -26.27
C GLU A 49 -10.31 -5.15 -26.01
N VAL A 50 -11.12 -6.18 -25.78
CA VAL A 50 -12.57 -6.04 -25.56
C VAL A 50 -12.90 -5.35 -24.23
N TYR A 51 -11.99 -5.45 -23.25
CA TYR A 51 -12.25 -4.95 -21.88
C TYR A 51 -11.24 -3.86 -21.51
N PRO A 52 -11.70 -2.66 -21.18
CA PRO A 52 -10.85 -1.59 -20.70
C PRO A 52 -10.26 -1.91 -19.30
N ASP A 53 -9.09 -1.31 -19.00
CA ASP A 53 -8.38 -1.60 -17.76
C ASP A 53 -9.16 -1.27 -16.49
N HIS A 54 -10.00 -0.24 -16.51
CA HIS A 54 -10.82 0.10 -15.35
C HIS A 54 -11.89 -0.96 -15.02
N VAL A 55 -12.42 -1.68 -16.03
CA VAL A 55 -13.33 -2.82 -15.81
C VAL A 55 -12.61 -3.98 -15.14
N LEU A 56 -11.39 -4.26 -15.60
CA LEU A 56 -10.55 -5.28 -14.98
C LEU A 56 -10.14 -4.89 -13.56
N LEU A 57 -9.79 -3.62 -13.37
CA LEU A 57 -9.45 -3.08 -12.05
C LEU A 57 -10.64 -3.19 -11.08
N LEU A 58 -11.85 -2.82 -11.53
CA LEU A 58 -13.07 -2.99 -10.76
C LEU A 58 -13.27 -4.45 -10.33
N GLY A 59 -13.15 -5.40 -11.26
CA GLY A 59 -13.25 -6.82 -10.93
C GLY A 59 -12.23 -7.25 -9.88
N LEU A 60 -10.99 -6.75 -9.97
CA LEU A 60 -9.95 -7.05 -8.98
C LEU A 60 -10.18 -6.35 -7.64
N VAL A 61 -10.76 -5.15 -7.63
CA VAL A 61 -11.18 -4.46 -6.39
C VAL A 61 -12.27 -5.28 -5.70
N LEU A 62 -13.33 -5.66 -6.42
CA LEU A 62 -14.40 -6.51 -5.87
C LEU A 62 -13.86 -7.86 -5.34
N GLN A 63 -12.90 -8.45 -6.06
CA GLN A 63 -12.22 -9.67 -5.61
C GLN A 63 -11.54 -9.47 -4.25
N GLN A 64 -10.84 -8.36 -4.04
CA GLN A 64 -10.12 -8.11 -2.79
C GLN A 64 -11.09 -7.76 -1.65
N VAL A 65 -12.04 -6.88 -1.90
CA VAL A 65 -13.01 -6.40 -0.90
C VAL A 65 -13.86 -7.53 -0.37
N TYR A 66 -14.45 -8.32 -1.27
CA TYR A 66 -15.32 -9.46 -0.89
C TYR A 66 -14.55 -10.77 -0.74
N ARG A 67 -13.23 -10.76 -0.89
CA ARG A 67 -12.35 -11.93 -0.75
C ARG A 67 -12.77 -13.13 -1.59
N LEU A 68 -13.30 -12.88 -2.79
CA LEU A 68 -13.81 -13.93 -3.67
C LEU A 68 -12.70 -14.58 -4.50
N PRO A 69 -12.83 -15.88 -4.88
CA PRO A 69 -12.09 -16.46 -5.99
C PRO A 69 -12.46 -15.77 -7.31
N LEU A 70 -11.55 -15.73 -8.29
CA LEU A 70 -11.78 -15.03 -9.57
C LEU A 70 -13.06 -15.47 -10.29
N ARG A 71 -13.37 -16.77 -10.29
CA ARG A 71 -14.61 -17.28 -10.93
C ARG A 71 -15.87 -16.73 -10.26
N GLN A 72 -15.87 -16.67 -8.93
CA GLN A 72 -16.98 -16.10 -8.16
C GLN A 72 -17.07 -14.58 -8.35
N THR A 73 -15.93 -13.90 -8.50
CA THR A 73 -15.91 -12.46 -8.83
C THR A 73 -16.59 -12.18 -10.16
N VAL A 74 -16.33 -13.00 -11.18
CA VAL A 74 -17.01 -12.88 -12.48
C VAL A 74 -18.51 -13.11 -12.34
N GLY A 75 -18.94 -14.10 -11.53
CA GLY A 75 -20.34 -14.33 -11.22
C GLY A 75 -20.99 -13.12 -10.54
N LEU A 76 -20.32 -12.53 -9.54
CA LEU A 76 -20.78 -11.31 -8.88
C LEU A 76 -20.93 -10.15 -9.88
N MET A 77 -19.94 -9.88 -10.73
CA MET A 77 -20.00 -8.83 -11.74
C MET A 77 -21.21 -9.02 -12.69
N ARG A 78 -21.43 -10.25 -13.18
CA ARG A 78 -22.59 -10.57 -14.02
C ARG A 78 -23.93 -10.31 -13.31
N SER A 79 -24.03 -10.74 -12.06
CA SER A 79 -25.24 -10.55 -11.26
C SER A 79 -25.54 -9.06 -11.02
N VAL A 80 -24.52 -8.27 -10.70
CA VAL A 80 -24.65 -6.83 -10.48
C VAL A 80 -25.15 -6.15 -11.75
N LEU A 81 -24.53 -6.39 -12.92
CA LEU A 81 -24.96 -5.79 -14.17
C LEU A 81 -26.39 -6.20 -14.54
N LYS A 82 -26.74 -7.48 -14.35
CA LYS A 82 -28.11 -7.97 -14.58
C LYS A 82 -29.14 -7.25 -13.71
N LEU A 83 -28.87 -7.10 -12.41
CA LEU A 83 -29.75 -6.41 -11.46
C LEU A 83 -29.87 -4.92 -11.74
N SER A 84 -28.82 -4.30 -12.28
CA SER A 84 -28.81 -2.90 -12.70
C SER A 84 -29.46 -2.68 -14.08
N GLY A 85 -29.95 -3.71 -14.76
CA GLY A 85 -30.51 -3.60 -16.11
C GLY A 85 -29.50 -3.26 -17.20
N VAL A 86 -28.21 -3.43 -16.94
CA VAL A 86 -27.10 -3.02 -17.83
C VAL A 86 -26.56 -4.22 -18.59
N ALA A 87 -26.67 -4.21 -19.92
CA ALA A 87 -26.17 -5.26 -20.80
C ALA A 87 -24.75 -4.94 -21.27
N LEU A 88 -23.74 -5.22 -20.41
CA LEU A 88 -22.33 -5.04 -20.74
C LEU A 88 -21.57 -6.36 -20.66
N PRO A 89 -20.53 -6.56 -21.52
CA PRO A 89 -19.74 -7.77 -21.49
C PRO A 89 -18.88 -7.83 -20.23
N VAL A 90 -18.83 -8.99 -19.57
CA VAL A 90 -18.01 -9.22 -18.36
C VAL A 90 -16.81 -10.09 -18.73
N PRO A 91 -15.58 -9.69 -18.35
CA PRO A 91 -14.38 -10.49 -18.60
C PRO A 91 -14.45 -11.82 -17.85
N ASP A 92 -13.95 -12.87 -18.47
CA ASP A 92 -13.81 -14.16 -17.80
C ASP A 92 -12.66 -14.16 -16.76
N SER A 93 -12.62 -15.18 -15.92
CA SER A 93 -11.64 -15.32 -14.86
C SER A 93 -10.20 -15.48 -15.39
N SER A 94 -10.02 -16.03 -16.58
CA SER A 94 -8.70 -16.19 -17.21
C SER A 94 -8.19 -14.86 -17.74
N THR A 95 -9.06 -14.01 -18.29
CA THR A 95 -8.74 -12.65 -18.71
C THR A 95 -8.33 -11.79 -17.51
N LEU A 96 -9.09 -11.79 -16.42
CA LEU A 96 -8.72 -11.11 -15.17
C LEU A 96 -7.36 -11.59 -14.64
N SER A 97 -7.10 -12.89 -14.68
CA SER A 97 -5.83 -13.46 -14.21
C SER A 97 -4.64 -13.07 -15.07
N ARG A 98 -4.79 -13.12 -16.40
CA ARG A 98 -3.71 -12.80 -17.35
C ARG A 98 -3.38 -11.32 -17.37
N ARG A 99 -4.41 -10.45 -17.47
CA ARG A 99 -4.22 -9.00 -17.59
C ARG A 99 -3.82 -8.32 -16.30
N ARG A 100 -4.10 -8.91 -15.11
CA ARG A 100 -3.72 -8.36 -13.80
C ARG A 100 -2.28 -7.85 -13.76
N ARG A 101 -1.32 -8.62 -14.29
CA ARG A 101 0.11 -8.28 -14.24
C ARG A 101 0.47 -7.00 -15.00
N HIS A 102 -0.31 -6.66 -16.03
CA HIS A 102 -0.07 -5.51 -16.91
C HIS A 102 -0.85 -4.27 -16.48
N LEU A 103 -1.86 -4.41 -15.61
CA LEU A 103 -2.67 -3.28 -15.17
C LEU A 103 -1.81 -2.21 -14.50
N VAL A 104 -2.02 -0.98 -14.93
CA VAL A 104 -1.46 0.20 -14.27
C VAL A 104 -2.33 0.51 -13.06
N LEU A 105 -1.73 0.56 -11.87
CA LEU A 105 -2.43 1.02 -10.68
C LEU A 105 -2.42 2.56 -10.64
N PRO A 106 -3.38 3.19 -9.96
CA PRO A 106 -3.38 4.64 -9.79
C PRO A 106 -2.06 5.14 -9.19
N HIS A 107 -1.70 6.38 -9.47
CA HIS A 107 -0.58 7.02 -8.78
C HIS A 107 -0.85 7.12 -7.28
N TRP A 108 0.22 7.08 -6.50
CA TRP A 108 0.11 7.34 -5.08
C TRP A 108 -0.29 8.80 -4.84
N PRO A 109 -1.08 9.11 -3.81
CA PRO A 109 -1.39 10.48 -3.44
C PRO A 109 -0.10 11.21 -3.04
N LYS A 110 -0.08 12.52 -3.24
CA LYS A 110 1.04 13.36 -2.79
C LYS A 110 1.10 13.36 -1.26
N SER A 111 2.31 13.34 -0.72
CA SER A 111 2.55 13.50 0.71
C SER A 111 2.53 14.98 1.11
N GLY A 112 2.14 15.26 2.35
CA GLY A 112 2.24 16.59 2.96
C GLY A 112 3.69 16.97 3.26
N ARG A 113 4.18 16.67 4.47
CA ARG A 113 5.55 17.02 4.90
C ARG A 113 6.33 15.87 5.52
N CYS A 114 5.66 14.80 5.83
CA CYS A 114 6.24 13.66 6.55
C CYS A 114 5.75 12.35 5.97
N VAL A 115 6.64 11.39 5.84
CA VAL A 115 6.30 10.01 5.47
C VAL A 115 6.89 9.06 6.49
N VAL A 116 6.04 8.22 7.04
CA VAL A 116 6.46 7.14 7.93
C VAL A 116 6.58 5.87 7.12
N ILE A 117 7.73 5.20 7.19
CA ILE A 117 7.99 3.97 6.44
C ILE A 117 8.09 2.76 7.36
N ASP A 118 7.51 1.66 6.92
CA ASP A 118 7.62 0.38 7.61
C ASP A 118 7.37 -0.78 6.64
N SER A 119 7.68 -2.01 7.06
CA SER A 119 7.45 -3.22 6.26
C SER A 119 6.68 -4.28 7.03
N THR A 120 5.97 -5.14 6.29
CA THR A 120 5.32 -6.29 6.91
C THR A 120 5.29 -7.50 5.97
N GLY A 121 5.32 -8.70 6.56
CA GLY A 121 5.22 -9.95 5.82
C GLY A 121 3.78 -10.25 5.37
N LEU A 122 3.64 -10.69 4.12
CA LEU A 122 2.41 -11.26 3.55
C LEU A 122 2.67 -12.72 3.17
N GLN A 123 1.85 -13.63 3.67
CA GLN A 123 1.99 -15.06 3.36
C GLN A 123 1.63 -15.35 1.90
N ILE A 124 2.38 -16.23 1.26
CA ILE A 124 2.00 -16.77 -0.05
C ILE A 124 1.16 -18.01 0.21
N ARG A 125 -0.13 -17.95 -0.12
CA ARG A 125 -1.00 -19.13 -0.03
C ARG A 125 -0.70 -20.08 -1.19
N GLY A 126 -0.39 -21.33 -0.89
CA GLY A 126 -0.16 -22.38 -1.87
C GLY A 126 -0.27 -23.76 -1.24
N PRO A 127 -0.39 -24.83 -2.05
CA PRO A 127 -0.51 -26.21 -1.55
C PRO A 127 0.69 -26.67 -0.72
N ASN A 128 1.76 -25.89 -0.68
CA ASN A 128 3.02 -26.22 -0.02
C ASN A 128 3.11 -25.79 1.46
N THR A 129 2.10 -25.12 2.04
CA THR A 129 2.10 -24.82 3.48
C THR A 129 2.01 -26.10 4.32
N TRP A 130 1.24 -27.08 3.89
CA TRP A 130 1.16 -28.39 4.52
C TRP A 130 2.48 -29.16 4.39
N LEU A 131 3.08 -29.19 3.18
CA LEU A 131 4.36 -29.85 2.94
C LEU A 131 5.52 -29.24 3.73
N THR A 132 5.49 -27.93 4.03
CA THR A 132 6.50 -27.27 4.87
C THR A 132 6.38 -27.72 6.33
N THR A 133 5.15 -27.92 6.79
CA THR A 133 4.89 -28.38 8.16
C THR A 133 5.28 -29.85 8.35
N VAL A 134 5.01 -30.70 7.35
CA VAL A 134 5.24 -32.14 7.44
C VAL A 134 6.67 -32.56 7.10
N HIS A 135 7.34 -31.86 6.15
CA HIS A 135 8.66 -32.26 5.62
C HIS A 135 9.80 -31.30 5.96
N GLY A 136 9.60 -30.33 6.87
CA GLY A 136 10.68 -29.45 7.39
C GLY A 136 11.39 -28.57 6.35
N ARG A 137 10.98 -28.61 5.08
CA ARG A 137 11.58 -27.78 4.03
C ARG A 137 11.12 -26.34 4.19
N LYS A 138 11.96 -25.48 4.73
CA LYS A 138 11.75 -24.02 4.80
C LYS A 138 11.66 -23.42 3.40
N ARG A 139 10.51 -23.54 2.73
CA ARG A 139 10.23 -22.74 1.52
C ARG A 139 9.89 -21.30 1.92
N ARG A 140 10.31 -20.37 1.09
CA ARG A 140 10.04 -18.92 1.23
C ARG A 140 8.54 -18.67 1.08
N THR A 141 7.81 -18.69 2.19
CA THR A 141 6.35 -18.64 2.24
C THR A 141 5.80 -17.20 2.35
N HIS A 142 6.67 -16.20 2.32
CA HIS A 142 6.29 -14.81 2.54
C HIS A 142 6.87 -13.87 1.47
N ARG A 143 6.16 -12.76 1.27
CA ARG A 143 6.64 -11.54 0.60
C ARG A 143 6.65 -10.43 1.63
N LYS A 144 7.49 -9.42 1.43
CA LYS A 144 7.39 -8.18 2.21
C LYS A 144 6.65 -7.13 1.39
N ILE A 145 5.73 -6.43 2.02
CA ILE A 145 5.21 -5.17 1.52
C ILE A 145 5.81 -4.06 2.37
N HIS A 146 6.42 -3.09 1.71
CA HIS A 146 6.93 -1.86 2.31
C HIS A 146 5.96 -0.74 1.95
N LEU A 147 5.56 0.05 2.93
CA LEU A 147 4.64 1.17 2.74
C LEU A 147 5.25 2.44 3.31
N GLY A 148 5.04 3.54 2.58
CA GLY A 148 5.19 4.89 3.09
C GLY A 148 3.82 5.47 3.39
N VAL A 149 3.61 5.96 4.60
CA VAL A 149 2.34 6.48 5.08
C VAL A 149 2.52 7.94 5.49
N ASP A 150 1.72 8.82 4.92
CA ASP A 150 1.60 10.18 5.43
C ASP A 150 0.78 10.16 6.73
N PRO A 151 1.34 10.63 7.86
CA PRO A 151 0.67 10.53 9.15
C PRO A 151 -0.57 11.41 9.27
N ASP A 152 -0.61 12.57 8.62
CA ASP A 152 -1.68 13.55 8.84
C ASP A 152 -3.02 13.13 8.20
N PRO A 153 -3.08 12.79 6.88
CA PRO A 153 -4.29 12.21 6.30
C PRO A 153 -4.39 10.68 6.50
N SER A 154 -3.38 10.04 7.09
CA SER A 154 -3.26 8.57 7.21
C SER A 154 -3.39 7.84 5.86
N LEU A 155 -2.82 8.42 4.80
CA LEU A 155 -2.82 7.85 3.45
C LEU A 155 -1.49 7.15 3.15
N ILE A 156 -1.56 6.06 2.42
CA ILE A 156 -0.40 5.39 1.86
C ILE A 156 0.06 6.18 0.63
N VAL A 157 1.27 6.69 0.67
CA VAL A 157 1.87 7.56 -0.37
C VAL A 157 3.02 6.90 -1.10
N ALA A 158 3.41 5.71 -0.68
CA ALA A 158 4.41 4.87 -1.34
C ALA A 158 4.14 3.40 -1.08
N GLY A 159 4.48 2.54 -2.03
CA GLY A 159 4.34 1.10 -1.84
C GLY A 159 5.28 0.29 -2.73
N LEU A 160 5.91 -0.71 -2.12
CA LEU A 160 6.83 -1.63 -2.79
C LEU A 160 6.62 -3.04 -2.25
N VAL A 161 6.75 -4.05 -3.12
CA VAL A 161 6.71 -5.46 -2.71
C VAL A 161 8.02 -6.12 -3.07
N THR A 162 8.63 -6.81 -2.10
CA THR A 162 9.93 -7.48 -2.28
C THR A 162 9.87 -8.95 -1.87
N PRO A 163 10.87 -9.76 -2.27
CA PRO A 163 11.11 -11.07 -1.65
C PRO A 163 11.35 -10.93 -0.13
N CYS A 164 11.05 -11.97 0.62
CA CYS A 164 11.17 -11.92 2.10
C CYS A 164 12.59 -11.71 2.62
N GLN A 165 13.62 -12.03 1.81
CA GLN A 165 15.02 -11.87 2.19
C GLN A 165 15.54 -10.43 2.02
N THR A 166 14.88 -9.60 1.22
CA THR A 166 15.28 -8.21 0.99
C THR A 166 15.30 -7.49 2.34
N HIS A 167 16.43 -6.90 2.67
CA HIS A 167 16.56 -6.10 3.89
C HIS A 167 15.76 -4.80 3.73
N ASP A 168 15.18 -4.28 4.81
CA ASP A 168 14.33 -3.07 4.74
C ASP A 168 15.11 -1.85 4.24
N SER A 169 16.40 -1.75 4.59
CA SER A 169 17.28 -0.70 4.07
C SER A 169 17.57 -0.80 2.57
N GLU A 170 17.49 -1.99 1.97
CA GLU A 170 17.64 -2.17 0.51
C GLU A 170 16.37 -1.74 -0.24
N ALA A 171 15.23 -1.85 0.43
CA ALA A 171 13.95 -1.40 -0.08
C ALA A 171 13.74 0.13 0.05
N PHE A 172 14.59 0.83 0.80
CA PHE A 172 14.43 2.25 1.12
C PHE A 172 14.39 3.13 -0.14
N ASP A 173 15.42 3.06 -0.95
CA ASP A 173 15.54 3.81 -2.20
C ASP A 173 14.38 3.48 -3.18
N PRO A 174 14.15 2.22 -3.59
CA PRO A 174 13.09 1.90 -4.52
C PRO A 174 11.69 2.19 -3.95
N LEU A 175 11.47 2.11 -2.64
CA LEU A 175 10.21 2.53 -2.02
C LEU A 175 9.96 4.03 -2.19
N LEU A 176 10.93 4.86 -1.80
CA LEU A 176 10.80 6.31 -1.87
C LEU A 176 10.79 6.83 -3.31
N ALA A 177 11.34 6.08 -4.26
CA ALA A 177 11.23 6.39 -5.68
C ALA A 177 9.79 6.23 -6.21
N THR A 178 8.92 5.47 -5.54
CA THR A 178 7.49 5.37 -5.91
C THR A 178 6.66 6.56 -5.42
N ALA A 179 7.21 7.38 -4.54
CA ALA A 179 6.55 8.55 -3.97
C ALA A 179 7.08 9.85 -4.57
N GLU A 180 6.21 10.81 -4.78
CA GLU A 180 6.59 12.18 -5.11
C GLU A 180 6.90 12.95 -3.82
N LEU A 181 8.16 12.89 -3.36
CA LEU A 181 8.61 13.59 -2.16
C LEU A 181 9.48 14.80 -2.54
N PRO A 182 8.96 16.02 -2.42
CA PRO A 182 9.76 17.24 -2.57
C PRO A 182 10.90 17.34 -1.54
N ALA A 183 11.90 18.15 -1.84
CA ALA A 183 12.98 18.45 -0.91
C ALA A 183 12.44 19.01 0.42
N GLY A 184 13.08 18.66 1.52
CA GLY A 184 12.66 19.07 2.87
C GLY A 184 11.67 18.15 3.55
N HIS A 185 11.16 17.10 2.86
CA HIS A 185 10.29 16.11 3.51
C HIS A 185 11.03 15.32 4.57
N GLU A 186 10.31 15.02 5.63
CA GLU A 186 10.76 14.15 6.70
C GLU A 186 10.37 12.70 6.41
N VAL A 187 11.31 11.78 6.56
CA VAL A 187 11.10 10.33 6.44
C VAL A 187 11.41 9.70 7.80
N ILE A 188 10.41 9.10 8.43
CA ILE A 188 10.54 8.43 9.74
C ILE A 188 10.55 6.93 9.51
N GLY A 189 11.59 6.24 9.97
CA GLY A 189 11.71 4.80 9.91
C GLY A 189 12.20 4.20 11.22
N ASP A 190 12.14 2.88 11.35
CA ASP A 190 12.69 2.17 12.48
C ASP A 190 14.24 2.04 12.41
N GLY A 191 14.85 1.39 13.39
CA GLY A 191 16.31 1.18 13.43
C GLY A 191 16.88 0.30 12.31
N ALA A 192 16.05 -0.39 11.53
CA ALA A 192 16.48 -1.14 10.35
C ALA A 192 17.00 -0.22 9.25
N TYR A 193 16.48 1.02 9.23
CA TYR A 193 16.88 2.07 8.29
C TYR A 193 18.08 2.90 8.76
N ASP A 194 18.67 2.66 9.96
CA ASP A 194 19.94 3.27 10.39
C ASP A 194 21.13 2.68 9.63
N ARG A 195 21.17 2.92 8.33
CA ARG A 195 22.19 2.48 7.39
C ARG A 195 22.71 3.64 6.56
N ARG A 196 24.02 3.63 6.26
CA ARG A 196 24.66 4.70 5.46
C ARG A 196 23.96 4.92 4.11
N CYS A 197 23.58 3.84 3.41
CA CYS A 197 22.90 3.93 2.13
C CYS A 197 21.58 4.72 2.23
N CYS A 198 20.80 4.54 3.30
CA CYS A 198 19.54 5.28 3.51
C CYS A 198 19.79 6.78 3.71
N TYR A 199 20.81 7.14 4.50
CA TYR A 199 21.20 8.54 4.71
C TYR A 199 21.77 9.18 3.44
N ALA A 200 22.63 8.45 2.70
CA ALA A 200 23.17 8.93 1.44
C ALA A 200 22.05 9.23 0.41
N TYR A 201 21.09 8.33 0.28
CA TYR A 201 19.92 8.55 -0.57
C TYR A 201 19.09 9.76 -0.10
N ALA A 202 18.78 9.83 1.20
CA ALA A 202 18.02 10.92 1.78
C ALA A 202 18.73 12.27 1.56
N SER A 203 20.02 12.35 1.80
CA SER A 203 20.84 13.55 1.57
C SER A 203 20.83 13.98 0.10
N LYS A 204 21.03 13.06 -0.84
CA LYS A 204 20.98 13.32 -2.28
C LYS A 204 19.63 13.91 -2.72
N ARG A 205 18.53 13.47 -2.11
CA ARG A 205 17.17 13.92 -2.38
C ARG A 205 16.75 15.11 -1.51
N ARG A 206 17.65 15.60 -0.65
CA ARG A 206 17.38 16.67 0.35
C ARG A 206 16.21 16.31 1.26
N LEU A 207 16.08 15.03 1.62
CA LEU A 207 15.11 14.54 2.60
C LEU A 207 15.76 14.49 3.98
N ARG A 208 14.98 14.67 5.03
CA ARG A 208 15.41 14.49 6.41
C ARG A 208 15.05 13.10 6.90
N LEU A 209 16.05 12.25 7.16
CA LEU A 209 15.82 10.91 7.67
C LEU A 209 15.87 10.87 9.20
N VAL A 210 14.80 10.42 9.83
CA VAL A 210 14.66 10.27 11.29
C VAL A 210 14.51 8.79 11.63
N THR A 211 15.60 8.20 12.13
CA THR A 211 15.63 6.84 12.65
C THR A 211 16.39 6.79 13.97
N PRO A 212 16.03 5.91 14.90
CA PRO A 212 16.80 5.74 16.12
C PRO A 212 18.18 5.15 15.77
N PRO A 213 19.28 5.79 16.18
CA PRO A 213 20.61 5.24 15.97
C PRO A 213 20.78 3.94 16.77
N ARG A 214 21.57 3.02 16.23
CA ARG A 214 21.89 1.77 16.93
C ARG A 214 22.65 2.05 18.23
N SER A 215 22.58 1.15 19.20
CA SER A 215 23.17 1.32 20.54
C SER A 215 24.68 1.66 20.51
N ARG A 216 25.42 1.13 19.55
CA ARG A 216 26.86 1.36 19.37
C ARG A 216 27.16 2.24 18.15
N ALA A 217 26.26 3.16 17.80
CA ALA A 217 26.43 4.03 16.65
C ALA A 217 27.60 5.00 16.88
N VAL A 218 28.49 5.11 15.89
CA VAL A 218 29.67 6.01 15.88
C VAL A 218 29.39 7.17 14.91
N ILE A 219 29.90 8.35 15.28
CA ILE A 219 29.87 9.55 14.44
C ILE A 219 30.86 9.37 13.28
N HIS A 220 30.45 9.75 12.09
CA HIS A 220 31.28 9.75 10.89
C HIS A 220 31.25 11.13 10.23
N LEU A 221 32.39 11.61 9.75
CA LEU A 221 32.55 12.98 9.23
C LEU A 221 32.01 13.19 7.80
N GLN A 222 31.38 12.17 7.19
CA GLN A 222 30.82 12.26 5.85
C GLN A 222 29.62 13.20 5.83
N PRO A 223 29.51 14.12 4.84
CA PRO A 223 28.45 15.13 4.78
C PRO A 223 27.03 14.55 4.69
N ASP A 224 26.88 13.40 4.03
CA ASP A 224 25.62 12.68 3.86
C ASP A 224 25.10 12.04 5.16
N LEU A 225 25.94 11.97 6.22
CA LEU A 225 25.57 11.41 7.52
C LEU A 225 25.21 12.47 8.57
N THR A 226 24.97 13.71 8.16
CA THR A 226 24.68 14.83 9.08
C THR A 226 23.48 14.55 9.97
N ASP A 227 22.38 14.05 9.42
CA ASP A 227 21.17 13.74 10.20
C ASP A 227 21.42 12.59 11.18
N ARG A 228 22.16 11.56 10.74
CA ARG A 228 22.57 10.44 11.60
C ARG A 228 23.42 10.92 12.77
N ASN A 229 24.42 11.74 12.49
CA ASN A 229 25.32 12.28 13.52
C ASN A 229 24.54 13.18 14.51
N ARG A 230 23.59 13.97 14.02
CA ARG A 230 22.69 14.76 14.86
C ARG A 230 21.86 13.87 15.79
N ALA A 231 21.29 12.78 15.27
CA ALA A 231 20.53 11.83 16.07
C ALA A 231 21.42 11.14 17.14
N ILE A 232 22.65 10.73 16.78
CA ILE A 232 23.60 10.13 17.74
C ILE A 232 23.95 11.10 18.87
N ARG A 233 24.26 12.36 18.54
CA ARG A 233 24.60 13.38 19.57
C ARG A 233 23.38 13.63 20.47
N ALA A 234 22.20 13.80 19.89
CA ALA A 234 20.97 14.04 20.65
C ALA A 234 20.60 12.86 21.56
N VAL A 235 20.76 11.61 21.10
CA VAL A 235 20.51 10.43 21.95
C VAL A 235 21.53 10.32 23.07
N ARG A 236 22.80 10.68 22.82
CA ARG A 236 23.84 10.68 23.87
C ARG A 236 23.60 11.74 24.95
N SER A 237 23.08 12.91 24.58
CA SER A 237 22.85 14.03 25.52
C SER A 237 21.49 13.94 26.23
N LEU A 238 20.42 13.55 25.53
CA LEU A 238 19.05 13.58 26.04
C LEU A 238 18.51 12.21 26.46
N GLY A 239 19.17 11.13 26.01
CA GLY A 239 18.63 9.79 26.08
C GLY A 239 17.61 9.48 24.98
N THR A 240 17.41 8.18 24.70
CA THR A 240 16.51 7.72 23.64
C THR A 240 15.03 8.13 23.83
N PRO A 241 14.45 8.10 25.06
CA PRO A 241 13.06 8.49 25.25
C PRO A 241 12.80 9.95 24.88
N GLU A 242 13.66 10.84 25.35
CA GLU A 242 13.53 12.28 25.11
C GLU A 242 13.79 12.63 23.65
N TRP A 243 14.79 12.01 23.03
CA TRP A 243 15.03 12.14 21.60
C TRP A 243 13.78 11.73 20.79
N LYS A 244 13.14 10.59 21.11
CA LYS A 244 11.91 10.16 20.46
C LYS A 244 10.79 11.19 20.60
N ARG A 245 10.67 11.82 21.78
CA ARG A 245 9.67 12.86 22.05
C ARG A 245 9.93 14.11 21.19
N THR A 246 11.17 14.60 21.16
CA THR A 246 11.56 15.81 20.41
C THR A 246 11.48 15.63 18.90
N GLN A 247 11.69 14.40 18.38
CA GLN A 247 11.55 14.08 16.96
C GLN A 247 10.13 13.68 16.56
N HIS A 248 9.13 13.77 17.44
CA HIS A 248 7.77 13.31 17.19
C HIS A 248 7.71 11.85 16.64
N TYR A 249 8.65 11.03 17.08
CA TYR A 249 8.87 9.67 16.56
C TYR A 249 7.68 8.73 16.80
N ALA A 250 6.79 9.06 17.74
CA ALA A 250 5.55 8.31 17.98
C ALA A 250 4.64 8.20 16.75
N ARG A 251 4.78 9.10 15.76
CA ARG A 251 4.08 9.01 14.47
C ARG A 251 4.35 7.69 13.74
N ARG A 252 5.45 7.00 14.04
CA ARG A 252 5.79 5.70 13.45
C ARG A 252 4.66 4.66 13.64
N SER A 253 3.94 4.71 14.74
CA SER A 253 2.81 3.81 15.00
C SER A 253 1.70 3.89 13.95
N LEU A 254 1.62 4.97 13.17
CA LEU A 254 0.62 5.12 12.11
C LEU A 254 0.91 4.20 10.90
N ALA A 255 2.19 3.94 10.60
CA ALA A 255 2.55 2.92 9.60
C ALA A 255 2.18 1.51 10.09
N GLU A 256 2.45 1.20 11.35
CA GLU A 256 2.01 -0.08 11.96
C GLU A 256 0.48 -0.22 11.91
N ALA A 257 -0.26 0.85 12.23
CA ALA A 257 -1.71 0.87 12.13
C ALA A 257 -2.21 0.66 10.69
N ALA A 258 -1.55 1.24 9.69
CA ALA A 258 -1.87 1.02 8.28
C ALA A 258 -1.63 -0.44 7.88
N MET A 259 -0.52 -1.04 8.30
CA MET A 259 -0.21 -2.46 8.09
C MET A 259 -1.25 -3.38 8.75
N HIS A 260 -1.65 -3.06 9.98
CA HIS A 260 -2.69 -3.81 10.68
C HIS A 260 -4.02 -3.71 9.94
N ARG A 261 -4.45 -2.50 9.53
CA ARG A 261 -5.69 -2.31 8.76
C ARG A 261 -5.67 -3.07 7.44
N LEU A 262 -4.54 -3.08 6.72
CA LEU A 262 -4.39 -3.84 5.48
C LEU A 262 -4.60 -5.34 5.70
N LYS A 263 -3.98 -5.91 6.74
CA LYS A 263 -4.14 -7.33 7.07
C LYS A 263 -5.54 -7.65 7.60
N ALA A 264 -6.14 -6.80 8.42
CA ALA A 264 -7.50 -6.98 8.92
C ALA A 264 -8.53 -6.97 7.78
N ALA A 265 -8.40 -6.02 6.85
CA ALA A 265 -9.32 -5.87 5.73
C ALA A 265 -9.21 -7.02 4.71
N PHE A 266 -8.00 -7.36 4.28
CA PHE A 266 -7.78 -8.27 3.14
C PHE A 266 -7.19 -9.63 3.53
N GLY A 267 -6.83 -9.81 4.80
CA GLY A 267 -6.11 -10.98 5.31
C GLY A 267 -4.60 -10.89 5.08
N ALA A 268 -3.85 -11.67 5.86
CA ALA A 268 -2.39 -11.68 5.83
C ALA A 268 -1.78 -12.47 4.66
N GLY A 269 -2.60 -13.07 3.78
CA GLY A 269 -2.12 -13.95 2.72
C GLY A 269 -2.44 -13.44 1.32
N LEU A 270 -1.48 -13.59 0.39
CA LEU A 270 -1.66 -13.37 -1.05
C LEU A 270 -2.24 -14.63 -1.70
N ARG A 271 -3.19 -14.45 -2.61
CA ARG A 271 -3.84 -15.54 -3.36
C ARG A 271 -3.18 -15.81 -4.70
N SER A 272 -2.52 -14.82 -5.25
CA SER A 272 -1.82 -14.92 -6.53
C SER A 272 -0.61 -15.85 -6.43
N ARG A 273 -0.41 -16.69 -7.47
CA ARG A 273 0.71 -17.63 -7.54
C ARG A 273 1.97 -17.01 -8.18
N LEU A 274 1.79 -16.24 -9.23
CA LEU A 274 2.87 -15.60 -9.98
C LEU A 274 3.36 -14.34 -9.29
N TRP A 275 4.67 -14.11 -9.30
CA TRP A 275 5.30 -12.94 -8.69
C TRP A 275 4.69 -11.59 -9.14
N PRO A 276 4.55 -11.29 -10.45
CA PRO A 276 3.96 -10.02 -10.86
C PRO A 276 2.53 -9.83 -10.35
N ASN A 277 1.74 -10.90 -10.27
CA ASN A 277 0.38 -10.85 -9.75
C ASN A 277 0.36 -10.67 -8.23
N GLN A 278 1.34 -11.21 -7.50
CA GLN A 278 1.49 -10.99 -6.05
C GLN A 278 1.77 -9.52 -5.75
N GLN A 279 2.66 -8.90 -6.53
CA GLN A 279 2.95 -7.46 -6.41
C GLN A 279 1.69 -6.62 -6.64
N LYS A 280 0.99 -6.85 -7.76
CA LYS A 280 -0.25 -6.12 -8.08
C LYS A 280 -1.33 -6.33 -7.03
N GLU A 281 -1.49 -7.56 -6.52
CA GLU A 281 -2.46 -7.86 -5.47
C GLU A 281 -2.17 -7.09 -4.18
N ALA A 282 -0.93 -7.09 -3.72
CA ALA A 282 -0.55 -6.39 -2.49
C ALA A 282 -0.68 -4.87 -2.62
N LEU A 283 -0.21 -4.28 -3.73
CA LEU A 283 -0.31 -2.84 -3.97
C LEU A 283 -1.77 -2.39 -4.18
N LEU A 284 -2.58 -3.19 -4.88
CA LEU A 284 -4.01 -2.90 -5.05
C LEU A 284 -4.74 -2.82 -3.70
N ARG A 285 -4.43 -3.72 -2.74
CA ARG A 285 -4.98 -3.66 -1.38
C ARG A 285 -4.64 -2.34 -0.68
N ALA A 286 -3.44 -1.82 -0.88
CA ALA A 286 -3.03 -0.53 -0.33
C ALA A 286 -3.80 0.64 -0.98
N HIS A 287 -4.03 0.61 -2.29
CA HIS A 287 -4.86 1.60 -2.98
C HIS A 287 -6.33 1.55 -2.52
N ILE A 288 -6.90 0.35 -2.34
CA ILE A 288 -8.26 0.20 -1.81
C ILE A 288 -8.34 0.77 -0.38
N LEU A 289 -7.32 0.52 0.46
CA LEU A 289 -7.27 1.09 1.80
C LEU A 289 -7.26 2.63 1.77
N ASN A 290 -6.54 3.22 0.83
CA ASN A 290 -6.56 4.67 0.62
C ASN A 290 -7.94 5.18 0.21
N SER A 291 -8.63 4.49 -0.70
CA SER A 291 -9.98 4.90 -1.14
C SER A 291 -10.99 4.92 0.01
N TRP A 292 -10.77 4.12 1.05
CA TRP A 292 -11.60 4.14 2.25
C TRP A 292 -11.27 5.27 3.23
N ASN A 293 -10.05 5.80 3.16
CA ASN A 293 -9.59 6.90 4.03
C ASN A 293 -9.81 8.28 3.39
N THR A 294 -10.05 8.34 2.08
CA THR A 294 -10.34 9.59 1.39
C THR A 294 -11.82 9.92 1.57
N PRO A 295 -12.18 11.11 2.07
CA PRO A 295 -13.58 11.52 2.17
C PRO A 295 -14.20 11.49 0.76
N LYS A 296 -15.19 10.63 0.56
CA LYS A 296 -15.98 10.68 -0.66
C LYS A 296 -16.80 11.96 -0.63
N ARG A 297 -16.69 12.78 -1.67
CA ARG A 297 -17.71 13.78 -1.94
C ARG A 297 -18.98 12.99 -2.25
N ILE A 298 -19.88 12.90 -1.27
CA ILE A 298 -21.26 12.51 -1.53
C ILE A 298 -21.80 13.64 -2.39
N PRO A 299 -22.35 13.39 -3.59
CA PRO A 299 -23.14 14.39 -4.25
C PRO A 299 -24.20 14.84 -3.25
N SER A 300 -24.24 16.11 -2.94
CA SER A 300 -25.37 16.72 -2.23
C SER A 300 -26.55 16.61 -3.20
N ASP A 301 -27.53 15.81 -2.84
CA ASP A 301 -28.87 15.82 -3.46
C ASP A 301 -29.43 17.24 -3.42
#